data_49aa5821d27116335195aa9795294767
#
_entry.id   49aa5821d27116335195aa9795294767
#
_cell.length_a   1.000
_cell.length_b   1.000
_cell.length_c   1.000
_cell.angle_alpha   90.00
_cell.angle_beta   90.00
_cell.angle_gamma   90.00
#
_symmetry.space_group_name_H-M   'P 1'
#
loop_
_entity.id
_entity.type
_entity.pdbx_description
1 polymer ?
#
loop_
_entity_poly.entity_id
_entity_poly.type
_entity_poly.pdbx_seq_one_letter_code
_entity_poly.pdbx_strand_id
1 'polypeptide(L)'
;MIRRPPRSTPLYSSAASDVYKRQVVILEFGFKSEGAVPIDEFKDLPAEGEDVEVLLESLEDDDGAVVLSKKKADFLRVWEKIREAHDEDRPVKGTLVRKIKGGVTVDLMGVDAFLPGSQIALRRVPNIEDLIGEVYKFKIIKLNKRRRNIVVSRRVILEGEREKKRETLVKELLIGQVREGQVKNITDFGAFIDLGGLDGLLHITDMSWGRVGHPSEVVDIGKAIDVKVLDIDWDRERISLGLKQLLPYPWTDIGKKYPVGARVHGKVVSITNYGAFIELERGVEGLVHISEMSWTRNIRHPSK
;
A
#
# COMPACT_ATOMS: atom_id res chain seq x y z
N MET A 1 -30.23 -11.81 -29.87
CA MET A 1 -29.10 -12.22 -30.72
C MET A 1 -29.42 -11.81 -32.14
N ILE A 2 -28.78 -10.74 -32.61
CA ILE A 2 -28.95 -10.20 -33.95
C ILE A 2 -27.87 -10.81 -34.82
N ARG A 3 -28.29 -11.70 -35.75
CA ARG A 3 -27.37 -12.37 -36.67
C ARG A 3 -27.62 -11.84 -38.09
N ARG A 4 -26.87 -10.84 -38.55
CA ARG A 4 -26.56 -10.58 -39.97
C ARG A 4 -25.58 -9.41 -40.11
N PRO A 5 -24.75 -9.36 -41.18
CA PRO A 5 -23.64 -8.42 -41.34
C PRO A 5 -24.10 -6.98 -41.62
N PRO A 6 -23.35 -5.96 -41.22
CA PRO A 6 -23.57 -4.60 -41.62
C PRO A 6 -23.32 -4.44 -43.12
N ARG A 7 -24.26 -3.82 -43.85
CA ARG A 7 -24.08 -3.44 -45.24
C ARG A 7 -23.65 -2.00 -45.31
N SER A 8 -22.47 -1.71 -45.83
CA SER A 8 -22.08 -0.39 -46.26
C SER A 8 -22.51 -0.21 -47.73
N THR A 9 -23.64 0.43 -47.98
CA THR A 9 -24.02 0.87 -49.33
C THR A 9 -23.84 2.40 -49.41
N PRO A 10 -23.00 2.93 -50.30
CA PRO A 10 -22.98 4.37 -50.57
C PRO A 10 -24.14 4.71 -51.52
N LEU A 11 -25.16 5.38 -51.03
CA LEU A 11 -26.20 5.99 -51.87
C LEU A 11 -25.81 7.44 -52.17
N TYR A 12 -25.49 7.69 -53.42
CA TYR A 12 -25.29 9.03 -53.95
C TYR A 12 -26.64 9.69 -54.21
N SER A 13 -26.91 10.90 -53.64
CA SER A 13 -27.63 11.99 -54.30
C SER A 13 -27.79 13.22 -53.41
N SER A 14 -27.42 14.37 -53.98
CA SER A 14 -27.62 15.79 -53.62
C SER A 14 -26.89 16.40 -52.42
N ALA A 15 -26.18 17.49 -52.73
CA ALA A 15 -25.01 18.06 -52.06
C ALA A 15 -25.21 18.81 -50.74
N ALA A 16 -26.36 18.79 -50.10
CA ALA A 16 -26.57 19.44 -48.78
C ALA A 16 -27.00 18.52 -47.65
N SER A 17 -27.46 17.29 -47.94
CA SER A 17 -27.79 16.28 -46.95
C SER A 17 -26.67 15.21 -46.79
N ASP A 18 -25.64 15.24 -47.67
CA ASP A 18 -24.62 14.19 -47.79
C ASP A 18 -23.49 14.27 -46.74
N VAL A 19 -23.33 15.38 -46.03
CA VAL A 19 -22.30 15.50 -44.99
C VAL A 19 -22.72 14.77 -43.71
N TYR A 20 -24.02 14.66 -43.45
CA TYR A 20 -24.53 13.93 -42.27
C TYR A 20 -24.64 12.43 -42.48
N LYS A 21 -24.76 11.92 -43.71
CA LYS A 21 -24.94 10.50 -44.03
C LYS A 21 -23.66 9.68 -44.07
N ARG A 22 -22.46 10.29 -43.99
CA ARG A 22 -21.16 9.59 -43.99
C ARG A 22 -20.64 9.18 -42.61
N GLN A 23 -21.42 9.35 -41.56
CA GLN A 23 -20.96 9.14 -40.16
C GLN A 23 -21.83 8.18 -39.37
N VAL A 24 -22.50 7.22 -40.02
CA VAL A 24 -23.34 6.23 -39.35
C VAL A 24 -22.99 4.82 -39.79
N VAL A 25 -23.01 3.91 -38.84
CA VAL A 25 -22.93 2.46 -39.08
C VAL A 25 -24.36 1.92 -39.16
N ILE A 26 -24.70 1.27 -40.30
CA ILE A 26 -26.00 0.65 -40.51
C ILE A 26 -25.97 -0.76 -39.97
N LEU A 27 -26.90 -1.09 -39.11
CA LEU A 27 -27.05 -2.39 -38.47
C LEU A 27 -28.35 -3.07 -38.93
N GLU A 28 -28.23 -4.32 -39.38
CA GLU A 28 -29.38 -5.16 -39.72
C GLU A 28 -29.71 -6.08 -38.52
N PHE A 29 -30.92 -6.04 -38.00
CA PHE A 29 -31.32 -6.80 -36.80
C PHE A 29 -32.52 -7.69 -37.01
N GLY A 30 -32.70 -8.21 -38.24
CA GLY A 30 -33.71 -9.23 -38.55
C GLY A 30 -35.14 -8.74 -38.70
N PHE A 31 -35.42 -7.45 -38.54
CA PHE A 31 -36.65 -6.76 -38.93
C PHE A 31 -36.50 -6.12 -40.29
N LYS A 32 -37.57 -5.80 -40.97
CA LYS A 32 -37.52 -5.12 -42.29
C LYS A 32 -36.92 -3.72 -42.27
N SER A 33 -36.51 -3.24 -41.11
CA SER A 33 -35.96 -1.91 -40.87
C SER A 33 -34.48 -2.03 -40.54
N GLU A 34 -33.69 -1.08 -41.09
CA GLU A 34 -32.28 -0.91 -40.78
C GLU A 34 -32.16 0.14 -39.66
N GLY A 35 -31.25 -0.10 -38.69
CA GLY A 35 -30.96 0.86 -37.63
C GLY A 35 -29.62 1.57 -37.90
N ALA A 36 -29.58 2.87 -37.63
CA ALA A 36 -28.40 3.70 -37.80
C ALA A 36 -27.79 4.05 -36.43
N VAL A 37 -26.48 3.85 -36.28
CA VAL A 37 -25.72 4.24 -35.09
C VAL A 37 -24.62 5.20 -35.52
N PRO A 38 -24.45 6.38 -34.89
CA PRO A 38 -23.36 7.31 -35.19
C PRO A 38 -21.99 6.66 -35.02
N ILE A 39 -21.06 6.94 -35.93
CA ILE A 39 -19.68 6.42 -35.86
C ILE A 39 -18.97 6.89 -34.57
N ASP A 40 -19.28 8.06 -34.07
CA ASP A 40 -18.71 8.62 -32.82
C ASP A 40 -19.03 7.82 -31.57
N GLU A 41 -20.01 6.89 -31.63
CA GLU A 41 -20.32 5.98 -30.51
C GLU A 41 -19.43 4.74 -30.47
N PHE A 42 -18.64 4.50 -31.52
CA PHE A 42 -17.71 3.37 -31.59
C PHE A 42 -16.29 3.83 -31.25
N LYS A 43 -15.62 3.11 -30.35
CA LYS A 43 -14.18 3.30 -30.10
C LYS A 43 -13.34 2.73 -31.23
N ASP A 44 -13.73 1.54 -31.69
CA ASP A 44 -13.15 0.85 -32.84
C ASP A 44 -14.30 0.56 -33.82
N LEU A 45 -14.07 0.85 -35.11
CA LEU A 45 -15.08 0.61 -36.15
C LEU A 45 -15.22 -0.90 -36.34
N PRO A 46 -16.45 -1.45 -36.26
CA PRO A 46 -16.68 -2.86 -36.51
C PRO A 46 -16.41 -3.23 -37.98
N ALA A 47 -15.89 -4.42 -38.22
CA ALA A 47 -15.75 -4.95 -39.56
C ALA A 47 -17.09 -5.34 -40.16
N GLU A 48 -17.20 -5.38 -41.50
CA GLU A 48 -18.41 -5.91 -42.16
C GLU A 48 -18.66 -7.36 -41.75
N GLY A 49 -19.85 -7.61 -41.22
CA GLY A 49 -20.25 -8.95 -40.72
C GLY A 49 -19.99 -9.21 -39.25
N GLU A 50 -19.48 -8.24 -38.51
CA GLU A 50 -19.26 -8.36 -37.07
C GLU A 50 -20.55 -8.12 -36.29
N ASP A 51 -20.83 -8.98 -35.29
CA ASP A 51 -21.97 -8.84 -34.41
C ASP A 51 -21.73 -7.73 -33.36
N VAL A 52 -22.59 -6.73 -33.32
CA VAL A 52 -22.48 -5.59 -32.39
C VAL A 52 -23.68 -5.54 -31.45
N GLU A 53 -23.43 -5.43 -30.15
CA GLU A 53 -24.49 -5.18 -29.17
C GLU A 53 -24.87 -3.69 -29.14
N VAL A 54 -26.13 -3.39 -29.34
CA VAL A 54 -26.70 -2.04 -29.33
C VAL A 54 -27.99 -2.01 -28.50
N LEU A 55 -28.29 -0.85 -27.92
CA LEU A 55 -29.52 -0.61 -27.19
C LEU A 55 -30.56 0.01 -28.14
N LEU A 56 -31.74 -0.58 -28.19
CA LEU A 56 -32.89 0.00 -28.86
C LEU A 56 -33.48 1.12 -27.98
N GLU A 57 -33.43 2.35 -28.46
CA GLU A 57 -33.99 3.51 -27.76
C GLU A 57 -35.44 3.79 -28.14
N SER A 58 -35.71 3.80 -29.44
CA SER A 58 -37.07 3.98 -29.99
C SER A 58 -37.26 3.12 -31.22
N LEU A 59 -38.51 2.63 -31.40
CA LEU A 59 -38.88 1.83 -32.55
C LEU A 59 -39.09 2.67 -33.79
N GLU A 60 -39.43 3.94 -33.63
CA GLU A 60 -39.67 4.89 -34.72
C GLU A 60 -39.18 6.28 -34.26
N ASP A 61 -38.45 6.93 -35.11
CA ASP A 61 -38.12 8.38 -35.05
C ASP A 61 -39.07 9.14 -36.00
N ASP A 62 -39.00 10.48 -36.02
CA ASP A 62 -39.80 11.32 -36.88
C ASP A 62 -39.68 10.95 -38.38
N ASP A 63 -38.59 10.32 -38.77
CA ASP A 63 -38.26 9.81 -40.12
C ASP A 63 -38.59 8.30 -40.29
N GLY A 64 -39.23 7.62 -39.30
CA GLY A 64 -39.56 6.19 -39.35
C GLY A 64 -38.37 5.23 -39.22
N ALA A 65 -37.22 5.72 -38.77
CA ALA A 65 -36.03 4.94 -38.56
C ALA A 65 -35.91 4.44 -37.09
N VAL A 66 -35.31 3.28 -36.91
CA VAL A 66 -35.05 2.70 -35.57
C VAL A 66 -33.83 3.40 -34.97
N VAL A 67 -34.03 3.97 -33.78
CA VAL A 67 -32.95 4.64 -33.03
C VAL A 67 -32.21 3.64 -32.15
N LEU A 68 -30.93 3.46 -32.44
CA LEU A 68 -30.04 2.57 -31.72
C LEU A 68 -28.89 3.36 -31.09
N SER A 69 -28.42 2.94 -29.92
CA SER A 69 -27.23 3.53 -29.28
C SER A 69 -26.28 2.45 -28.81
N LYS A 70 -25.04 2.52 -29.30
CA LYS A 70 -23.91 1.68 -28.85
C LYS A 70 -23.39 2.14 -27.49
N LYS A 71 -23.25 3.43 -27.31
CA LYS A 71 -22.76 4.03 -26.08
C LYS A 71 -23.62 3.70 -24.86
N LYS A 72 -24.95 3.68 -25.03
CA LYS A 72 -25.87 3.30 -23.94
C LYS A 72 -25.82 1.80 -23.67
N ALA A 73 -25.65 0.96 -24.70
CA ALA A 73 -25.48 -0.48 -24.53
C ALA A 73 -24.21 -0.79 -23.74
N ASP A 74 -23.07 -0.20 -24.12
CA ASP A 74 -21.81 -0.37 -23.43
C ASP A 74 -21.88 0.14 -21.98
N PHE A 75 -22.54 1.28 -21.77
CA PHE A 75 -22.78 1.80 -20.43
C PHE A 75 -23.60 0.84 -19.56
N LEU A 76 -24.68 0.26 -20.06
CA LEU A 76 -25.49 -0.72 -19.32
C LEU A 76 -24.68 -1.98 -18.99
N ARG A 77 -23.90 -2.48 -19.96
CA ARG A 77 -23.03 -3.65 -19.77
C ARG A 77 -21.97 -3.41 -18.69
N VAL A 78 -21.36 -2.22 -18.69
CA VAL A 78 -20.39 -1.84 -17.65
C VAL A 78 -21.08 -1.73 -16.28
N TRP A 79 -22.30 -1.17 -16.24
CA TRP A 79 -23.08 -1.09 -15.01
C TRP A 79 -23.48 -2.45 -14.46
N GLU A 80 -23.79 -3.42 -15.31
CA GLU A 80 -24.07 -4.80 -14.88
C GLU A 80 -22.82 -5.45 -14.29
N LYS A 81 -21.67 -5.33 -14.95
CA LYS A 81 -20.38 -5.81 -14.42
C LYS A 81 -20.03 -5.16 -13.06
N ILE A 82 -20.27 -3.85 -12.93
CA ILE A 82 -20.03 -3.13 -11.68
C ILE A 82 -20.98 -3.64 -10.58
N ARG A 83 -22.25 -3.92 -10.92
CA ARG A 83 -23.21 -4.47 -9.96
C ARG A 83 -22.83 -5.88 -9.55
N GLU A 84 -22.50 -6.76 -10.47
CA GLU A 84 -22.01 -8.11 -10.17
C GLU A 84 -20.78 -8.07 -9.27
N ALA A 85 -19.80 -7.21 -9.58
CA ALA A 85 -18.63 -7.02 -8.75
C ALA A 85 -18.95 -6.50 -7.34
N HIS A 86 -19.98 -5.65 -7.20
CA HIS A 86 -20.47 -5.19 -5.90
C HIS A 86 -21.14 -6.32 -5.12
N ASP A 87 -22.05 -7.09 -5.78
CA ASP A 87 -22.82 -8.14 -5.14
C ASP A 87 -21.92 -9.34 -4.73
N GLU A 88 -20.87 -9.62 -5.50
CA GLU A 88 -19.87 -10.66 -5.22
C GLU A 88 -18.66 -10.17 -4.42
N ASP A 89 -18.67 -8.91 -4.00
CA ASP A 89 -17.59 -8.32 -3.21
C ASP A 89 -16.22 -8.34 -3.90
N ARG A 90 -16.21 -8.39 -5.26
CA ARG A 90 -14.99 -8.44 -6.06
C ARG A 90 -14.36 -7.06 -6.27
N PRO A 91 -13.02 -6.94 -6.21
CA PRO A 91 -12.35 -5.68 -6.52
C PRO A 91 -12.40 -5.38 -8.02
N VAL A 92 -12.66 -4.12 -8.36
CA VAL A 92 -12.69 -3.60 -9.73
C VAL A 92 -11.44 -2.74 -9.96
N LYS A 93 -10.84 -2.83 -11.16
CA LYS A 93 -9.75 -1.94 -11.57
C LYS A 93 -10.34 -0.61 -12.04
N GLY A 94 -9.68 0.49 -11.67
CA GLY A 94 -10.07 1.83 -12.12
C GLY A 94 -8.86 2.76 -12.19
N THR A 95 -8.98 3.80 -12.98
CA THR A 95 -7.95 4.83 -13.17
C THR A 95 -8.36 6.11 -12.46
N LEU A 96 -7.44 6.72 -11.72
CA LEU A 96 -7.65 8.03 -11.09
C LEU A 96 -7.59 9.14 -12.16
N VAL A 97 -8.71 9.86 -12.39
CA VAL A 97 -8.82 10.82 -13.50
C VAL A 97 -8.57 12.24 -13.03
N ARG A 98 -9.29 12.70 -12.01
CA ARG A 98 -9.22 14.10 -11.56
C ARG A 98 -9.57 14.25 -10.08
N LYS A 99 -8.96 15.25 -9.45
CA LYS A 99 -9.26 15.68 -8.09
C LYS A 99 -10.54 16.52 -8.08
N ILE A 100 -11.42 16.26 -7.13
CA ILE A 100 -12.64 17.01 -6.87
C ILE A 100 -12.74 17.39 -5.39
N LYS A 101 -13.70 18.23 -5.02
CA LYS A 101 -13.89 18.64 -3.62
C LYS A 101 -14.28 17.41 -2.77
N GLY A 102 -13.38 17.02 -1.88
CA GLY A 102 -13.59 15.88 -0.95
C GLY A 102 -13.06 14.52 -1.43
N GLY A 103 -12.47 14.40 -2.63
CA GLY A 103 -11.93 13.14 -3.12
C GLY A 103 -11.41 13.20 -4.54
N VAL A 104 -11.48 12.06 -5.22
CA VAL A 104 -11.02 11.89 -6.60
C VAL A 104 -12.09 11.19 -7.43
N THR A 105 -12.21 11.57 -8.70
CA THR A 105 -12.99 10.80 -9.67
C THR A 105 -12.14 9.66 -10.21
N VAL A 106 -12.70 8.47 -10.21
CA VAL A 106 -12.10 7.25 -10.73
C VAL A 106 -12.91 6.78 -11.93
N ASP A 107 -12.26 6.51 -13.03
CA ASP A 107 -12.88 5.89 -14.19
C ASP A 107 -12.89 4.36 -14.02
N LEU A 108 -14.08 3.78 -14.01
CA LEU A 108 -14.32 2.33 -14.00
C LEU A 108 -14.83 1.89 -15.37
N MET A 109 -13.90 1.67 -16.29
CA MET A 109 -14.22 1.21 -17.66
C MET A 109 -15.20 2.14 -18.43
N GLY A 110 -15.07 3.46 -18.25
CA GLY A 110 -15.93 4.48 -18.88
C GLY A 110 -17.09 4.98 -18.01
N VAL A 111 -17.16 4.56 -16.75
CA VAL A 111 -18.14 5.05 -15.76
C VAL A 111 -17.41 5.75 -14.63
N ASP A 112 -17.76 7.01 -14.37
CA ASP A 112 -17.20 7.81 -13.30
C ASP A 112 -17.67 7.33 -11.93
N ALA A 113 -16.72 7.03 -11.03
CA ALA A 113 -16.95 6.70 -9.63
C ALA A 113 -16.29 7.72 -8.71
N PHE A 114 -16.85 7.93 -7.53
CA PHE A 114 -16.33 8.81 -6.50
C PHE A 114 -15.47 8.04 -5.48
N LEU A 115 -14.24 8.47 -5.29
CA LEU A 115 -13.35 7.99 -4.26
C LEU A 115 -13.16 9.09 -3.20
N PRO A 116 -13.74 8.97 -2.00
CA PRO A 116 -13.53 9.93 -0.91
C PRO A 116 -12.05 9.98 -0.51
N GLY A 117 -11.53 11.16 -0.15
CA GLY A 117 -10.14 11.33 0.26
C GLY A 117 -9.70 10.43 1.43
N SER A 118 -10.62 10.10 2.35
CA SER A 118 -10.39 9.16 3.46
C SER A 118 -10.29 7.69 3.04
N GLN A 119 -10.73 7.36 1.81
CA GLN A 119 -10.76 6.00 1.27
C GLN A 119 -9.65 5.70 0.25
N ILE A 120 -8.74 6.65 0.02
CA ILE A 120 -7.62 6.51 -0.92
C ILE A 120 -6.55 5.57 -0.37
N ALA A 121 -6.14 5.76 0.90
CA ALA A 121 -5.08 5.00 1.54
C ALA A 121 -5.32 4.83 3.04
N LEU A 122 -4.50 3.99 3.70
CA LEU A 122 -4.53 3.76 5.16
C LEU A 122 -4.15 5.02 5.94
N ARG A 123 -3.17 5.79 5.42
CA ARG A 123 -2.73 7.08 5.97
C ARG A 123 -3.16 8.21 5.05
N ARG A 124 -3.29 9.41 5.60
CA ARG A 124 -3.61 10.59 4.78
C ARG A 124 -2.51 10.85 3.76
N VAL A 125 -2.88 10.87 2.50
CA VAL A 125 -1.97 11.18 1.39
C VAL A 125 -1.87 12.71 1.27
N PRO A 126 -0.65 13.29 1.41
CA PRO A 126 -0.47 14.74 1.32
C PRO A 126 -0.76 15.25 -0.09
N ASN A 127 -0.24 14.57 -1.12
CA ASN A 127 -0.39 14.94 -2.52
C ASN A 127 -1.20 13.87 -3.27
N ILE A 128 -2.47 14.17 -3.51
CA ILE A 128 -3.35 13.26 -4.28
C ILE A 128 -3.03 13.35 -5.78
N GLU A 129 -2.45 14.46 -6.21
CA GLU A 129 -2.15 14.75 -7.62
C GLU A 129 -1.12 13.79 -8.22
N ASP A 130 -0.18 13.31 -7.40
CA ASP A 130 0.84 12.35 -7.82
C ASP A 130 0.26 10.97 -8.18
N LEU A 131 -0.97 10.69 -7.74
CA LEU A 131 -1.66 9.42 -8.00
C LEU A 131 -2.59 9.49 -9.23
N ILE A 132 -2.77 10.67 -9.85
CA ILE A 132 -3.64 10.84 -11.03
C ILE A 132 -2.99 10.14 -12.23
N GLY A 133 -3.79 9.37 -12.96
CA GLY A 133 -3.34 8.56 -14.10
C GLY A 133 -2.96 7.12 -13.74
N GLU A 134 -2.83 6.80 -12.46
CA GLU A 134 -2.50 5.46 -12.00
C GLU A 134 -3.72 4.54 -11.92
N VAL A 135 -3.50 3.25 -12.21
CA VAL A 135 -4.53 2.21 -12.16
C VAL A 135 -4.44 1.44 -10.86
N TYR A 136 -5.53 1.44 -10.10
CA TYR A 136 -5.62 0.71 -8.84
C TYR A 136 -6.82 -0.23 -8.79
N LYS A 137 -6.82 -1.11 -7.81
CA LYS A 137 -7.98 -1.93 -7.46
C LYS A 137 -8.82 -1.19 -6.43
N PHE A 138 -10.12 -1.18 -6.63
CA PHE A 138 -11.09 -0.55 -5.75
C PHE A 138 -12.20 -1.53 -5.37
N LYS A 139 -12.69 -1.43 -4.14
CA LYS A 139 -13.90 -2.10 -3.69
C LYS A 139 -15.06 -1.10 -3.76
N ILE A 140 -16.20 -1.54 -4.27
CA ILE A 140 -17.40 -0.70 -4.37
C ILE A 140 -18.09 -0.72 -3.00
N ILE A 141 -18.27 0.46 -2.38
CA ILE A 141 -18.96 0.60 -1.08
C ILE A 141 -20.45 0.87 -1.26
N LYS A 142 -20.76 1.76 -2.21
CA LYS A 142 -22.13 2.16 -2.47
C LYS A 142 -22.39 2.26 -3.97
N LEU A 143 -23.52 1.70 -4.38
CA LEU A 143 -24.00 1.74 -5.75
C LEU A 143 -25.42 2.33 -5.74
N ASN A 144 -25.63 3.45 -6.43
CA ASN A 144 -26.96 4.05 -6.60
C ASN A 144 -27.31 4.16 -8.08
N LYS A 145 -28.10 3.21 -8.57
CA LYS A 145 -28.52 3.16 -9.98
C LYS A 145 -29.34 4.37 -10.41
N ARG A 146 -30.24 4.89 -9.54
CA ARG A 146 -31.11 6.05 -9.89
C ARG A 146 -30.32 7.34 -10.05
N ARG A 147 -29.31 7.59 -9.21
CA ARG A 147 -28.48 8.78 -9.24
C ARG A 147 -27.19 8.59 -10.04
N ARG A 148 -26.97 7.42 -10.61
CA ARG A 148 -25.73 7.04 -11.31
C ARG A 148 -24.48 7.37 -10.50
N ASN A 149 -24.54 7.16 -9.19
CA ASN A 149 -23.44 7.48 -8.27
C ASN A 149 -22.86 6.20 -7.69
N ILE A 150 -21.55 6.02 -7.90
CA ILE A 150 -20.76 4.90 -7.42
C ILE A 150 -19.73 5.45 -6.44
N VAL A 151 -19.66 4.88 -5.25
CA VAL A 151 -18.63 5.21 -4.26
C VAL A 151 -17.71 4.02 -4.08
N VAL A 152 -16.43 4.26 -4.28
CA VAL A 152 -15.38 3.23 -4.22
C VAL A 152 -14.39 3.50 -3.10
N SER A 153 -13.68 2.45 -2.66
CA SER A 153 -12.63 2.50 -1.66
C SER A 153 -11.44 1.64 -2.07
N ARG A 154 -10.25 2.20 -1.96
CA ARG A 154 -9.00 1.46 -2.00
C ARG A 154 -8.58 1.01 -0.60
N ARG A 155 -8.92 1.82 0.41
CA ARG A 155 -8.56 1.56 1.80
C ARG A 155 -9.01 0.19 2.29
N VAL A 156 -10.24 -0.24 1.98
CA VAL A 156 -10.78 -1.54 2.38
C VAL A 156 -9.94 -2.70 1.81
N ILE A 157 -9.44 -2.57 0.57
CA ILE A 157 -8.57 -3.58 -0.03
C ILE A 157 -7.23 -3.64 0.70
N LEU A 158 -6.61 -2.48 0.95
CA LEU A 158 -5.34 -2.40 1.67
C LEU A 158 -5.46 -2.90 3.12
N GLU A 159 -6.58 -2.65 3.80
CA GLU A 159 -6.88 -3.20 5.12
C GLU A 159 -7.00 -4.73 5.07
N GLY A 160 -7.72 -5.27 4.08
CA GLY A 160 -7.84 -6.72 3.89
C GLY A 160 -6.52 -7.40 3.51
N GLU A 161 -5.69 -6.77 2.68
CA GLU A 161 -4.33 -7.26 2.36
C GLU A 161 -3.42 -7.25 3.60
N ARG A 162 -3.52 -6.19 4.41
CA ARG A 162 -2.78 -6.08 5.67
C ARG A 162 -3.22 -7.16 6.67
N GLU A 163 -4.52 -7.40 6.80
CA GLU A 163 -5.06 -8.42 7.70
C GLU A 163 -4.63 -9.83 7.27
N LYS A 164 -4.69 -10.16 5.99
CA LYS A 164 -4.19 -11.44 5.47
C LYS A 164 -2.69 -11.63 5.72
N LYS A 165 -1.89 -10.59 5.51
CA LYS A 165 -0.45 -10.63 5.83
C LYS A 165 -0.22 -10.84 7.33
N ARG A 166 -1.01 -10.16 8.16
CA ARG A 166 -0.99 -10.32 9.61
C ARG A 166 -1.32 -11.74 10.04
N GLU A 167 -2.42 -12.32 9.53
CA GLU A 167 -2.80 -13.71 9.83
C GLU A 167 -1.72 -14.72 9.42
N THR A 168 -1.09 -14.51 8.26
CA THR A 168 0.02 -15.35 7.80
C THR A 168 1.21 -15.22 8.74
N LEU A 169 1.59 -14.01 9.10
CA LEU A 169 2.68 -13.74 10.04
C LEU A 169 2.43 -14.34 11.43
N VAL A 170 1.19 -14.23 11.94
CA VAL A 170 0.80 -14.84 13.23
C VAL A 170 1.03 -16.36 13.25
N LYS A 171 0.77 -17.02 12.11
CA LYS A 171 0.98 -18.47 11.99
C LYS A 171 2.43 -18.87 11.80
N GLU A 172 3.24 -18.01 11.20
CA GLU A 172 4.65 -18.27 10.86
C GLU A 172 5.65 -17.81 11.91
N LEU A 173 5.27 -16.85 12.78
CA LEU A 173 6.16 -16.30 13.79
C LEU A 173 6.41 -17.30 14.92
N LEU A 174 7.70 -17.62 15.12
CA LEU A 174 8.17 -18.45 16.21
C LEU A 174 9.13 -17.65 17.09
N ILE A 175 9.07 -17.91 18.39
CA ILE A 175 10.02 -17.34 19.35
C ILE A 175 11.43 -17.85 19.00
N GLY A 176 12.40 -16.93 18.98
CA GLY A 176 13.78 -17.22 18.62
C GLY A 176 14.12 -17.07 17.13
N GLN A 177 13.13 -16.85 16.27
CA GLN A 177 13.32 -16.64 14.83
C GLN A 177 13.94 -15.28 14.55
N VAL A 178 14.81 -15.21 13.54
CA VAL A 178 15.34 -13.97 13.00
C VAL A 178 14.47 -13.53 11.81
N ARG A 179 14.06 -12.27 11.82
CA ARG A 179 13.25 -11.67 10.75
C ARG A 179 13.78 -10.28 10.42
N GLU A 180 13.71 -9.93 9.15
CA GLU A 180 13.94 -8.57 8.69
C GLU A 180 12.69 -7.73 8.95
N GLY A 181 12.87 -6.55 9.52
CA GLY A 181 11.80 -5.59 9.78
C GLY A 181 12.22 -4.16 9.48
N GLN A 182 11.27 -3.30 9.18
CA GLN A 182 11.51 -1.89 8.91
C GLN A 182 11.23 -1.03 10.13
N VAL A 183 12.17 -0.15 10.50
CA VAL A 183 11.98 0.80 11.62
C VAL A 183 10.92 1.83 11.23
N LYS A 184 9.79 1.81 11.92
CA LYS A 184 8.63 2.67 11.66
C LYS A 184 8.64 3.93 12.48
N ASN A 185 9.00 3.82 13.76
CA ASN A 185 9.05 4.93 14.71
C ASN A 185 10.07 4.67 15.81
N ILE A 186 10.65 5.73 16.35
CA ILE A 186 11.60 5.69 17.46
C ILE A 186 11.02 6.48 18.62
N THR A 187 11.06 5.91 19.84
CA THR A 187 10.65 6.52 21.11
C THR A 187 11.79 6.45 22.11
N ASP A 188 11.71 7.15 23.24
CA ASP A 188 12.79 7.19 24.26
C ASP A 188 13.09 5.82 24.87
N PHE A 189 12.12 4.90 24.91
CA PHE A 189 12.24 3.57 25.48
C PHE A 189 12.53 2.47 24.46
N GLY A 190 12.47 2.76 23.15
CA GLY A 190 12.72 1.76 22.11
C GLY A 190 12.29 2.17 20.72
N ALA A 191 12.38 1.24 19.76
CA ALA A 191 11.97 1.43 18.39
C ALA A 191 10.85 0.46 18.02
N PHE A 192 9.85 0.96 17.28
CA PHE A 192 8.80 0.14 16.68
C PHE A 192 9.23 -0.31 15.29
N ILE A 193 9.20 -1.62 15.07
CA ILE A 193 9.64 -2.27 13.85
C ILE A 193 8.44 -2.95 13.21
N ASP A 194 8.17 -2.65 11.95
CA ASP A 194 7.14 -3.32 11.16
C ASP A 194 7.73 -4.60 10.54
N LEU A 195 7.16 -5.74 10.90
CA LEU A 195 7.53 -7.07 10.41
C LEU A 195 6.72 -7.48 9.16
N GLY A 196 6.06 -6.51 8.50
CA GLY A 196 5.23 -6.77 7.33
C GLY A 196 3.73 -6.90 7.63
N GLY A 197 3.26 -6.22 8.69
CA GLY A 197 1.84 -6.17 9.09
C GLY A 197 1.60 -6.24 10.59
N LEU A 198 2.62 -6.67 11.36
CA LEU A 198 2.64 -6.63 12.81
C LEU A 198 3.77 -5.72 13.28
N ASP A 199 3.47 -4.86 14.24
CA ASP A 199 4.46 -3.96 14.84
C ASP A 199 5.11 -4.66 16.04
N GLY A 200 6.44 -4.81 16.02
CA GLY A 200 7.23 -5.30 17.16
C GLY A 200 7.93 -4.16 17.89
N LEU A 201 8.15 -4.33 19.19
CA LEU A 201 8.89 -3.40 20.02
C LEU A 201 10.31 -3.92 20.24
N LEU A 202 11.30 -3.16 19.78
CA LEU A 202 12.71 -3.33 20.14
C LEU A 202 13.03 -2.38 21.29
N HIS A 203 13.07 -2.90 22.51
CA HIS A 203 13.36 -2.12 23.70
C HIS A 203 14.84 -1.68 23.71
N ILE A 204 15.16 -0.52 24.29
CA ILE A 204 16.50 0.03 24.37
C ILE A 204 17.53 -0.96 24.99
N THR A 205 17.11 -1.74 25.98
CA THR A 205 17.95 -2.76 26.63
C THR A 205 18.29 -3.95 25.74
N ASP A 206 17.52 -4.16 24.66
CA ASP A 206 17.69 -5.28 23.74
C ASP A 206 18.31 -4.86 22.39
N MET A 207 18.69 -3.58 22.27
CA MET A 207 19.36 -3.04 21.07
C MET A 207 20.86 -3.33 21.05
N SER A 208 21.53 -3.23 22.19
CA SER A 208 22.96 -3.41 22.28
C SER A 208 23.36 -4.03 23.63
N TRP A 209 24.53 -4.69 23.66
CA TRP A 209 25.16 -5.14 24.88
C TRP A 209 25.76 -3.97 25.70
N GLY A 210 26.14 -2.88 25.04
CA GLY A 210 26.61 -1.66 25.69
C GLY A 210 25.48 -0.72 26.05
N ARG A 211 25.78 0.29 26.87
CA ARG A 211 24.84 1.31 27.27
C ARG A 211 24.47 2.19 26.08
N VAL A 212 23.18 2.25 25.76
CA VAL A 212 22.62 3.12 24.71
C VAL A 212 21.90 4.28 25.39
N GLY A 213 22.24 5.50 25.04
CA GLY A 213 21.61 6.70 25.57
C GLY A 213 20.23 6.94 24.97
N HIS A 214 20.13 6.80 23.67
CA HIS A 214 18.86 6.92 22.95
C HIS A 214 18.81 5.91 21.78
N PRO A 215 17.65 5.32 21.45
CA PRO A 215 17.52 4.34 20.38
C PRO A 215 17.98 4.81 18.99
N SER A 216 17.91 6.12 18.70
CA SER A 216 18.41 6.70 17.45
C SER A 216 19.94 6.62 17.25
N GLU A 217 20.71 6.23 18.28
CA GLU A 217 22.15 5.98 18.16
C GLU A 217 22.43 4.63 17.46
N VAL A 218 21.46 3.73 17.47
CA VAL A 218 21.59 2.35 16.97
C VAL A 218 20.80 2.12 15.71
N VAL A 219 19.61 2.72 15.60
CA VAL A 219 18.66 2.48 14.50
C VAL A 219 18.12 3.79 13.92
N ASP A 220 17.92 3.82 12.60
CA ASP A 220 17.36 4.95 11.86
C ASP A 220 15.94 4.64 11.38
N ILE A 221 15.07 5.65 11.34
CA ILE A 221 13.69 5.52 10.82
C ILE A 221 13.73 5.16 9.33
N GLY A 222 12.94 4.17 8.95
CA GLY A 222 12.83 3.70 7.57
C GLY A 222 13.88 2.67 7.15
N LYS A 223 14.88 2.38 7.98
CA LYS A 223 15.92 1.38 7.69
C LYS A 223 15.39 -0.03 7.95
N ALA A 224 15.75 -0.95 7.07
CA ALA A 224 15.54 -2.39 7.28
C ALA A 224 16.65 -2.93 8.19
N ILE A 225 16.26 -3.70 9.21
CA ILE A 225 17.17 -4.34 10.17
C ILE A 225 16.71 -5.76 10.47
N ASP A 226 17.67 -6.65 10.68
CA ASP A 226 17.40 -8.00 11.18
C ASP A 226 17.19 -7.96 12.69
N VAL A 227 16.12 -8.58 13.15
CA VAL A 227 15.76 -8.66 14.57
C VAL A 227 15.36 -10.07 14.95
N LYS A 228 15.67 -10.45 16.17
CA LYS A 228 15.28 -11.74 16.74
C LYS A 228 14.01 -11.57 17.55
N VAL A 229 13.03 -12.46 17.34
CA VAL A 229 11.79 -12.51 18.14
C VAL A 229 12.13 -13.10 19.49
N LEU A 230 11.89 -12.34 20.57
CA LEU A 230 12.17 -12.76 21.94
C LEU A 230 10.94 -13.35 22.60
N ASP A 231 9.81 -12.65 22.46
CA ASP A 231 8.54 -13.03 23.08
C ASP A 231 7.36 -12.50 22.24
N ILE A 232 6.23 -13.20 22.31
CA ILE A 232 5.02 -12.86 21.56
C ILE A 232 3.83 -12.88 22.52
N ASP A 233 3.28 -11.71 22.81
CA ASP A 233 2.04 -11.54 23.57
C ASP A 233 0.87 -11.37 22.58
N TRP A 234 0.15 -12.44 22.32
CA TRP A 234 -0.98 -12.45 21.39
C TRP A 234 -2.19 -11.68 21.93
N ASP A 235 -2.39 -11.62 23.24
CA ASP A 235 -3.53 -10.95 23.86
C ASP A 235 -3.42 -9.43 23.72
N ARG A 236 -2.20 -8.91 23.81
CA ARG A 236 -1.89 -7.48 23.69
C ARG A 236 -1.35 -7.09 22.32
N GLU A 237 -1.23 -8.06 21.41
CA GLU A 237 -0.65 -7.86 20.07
C GLU A 237 0.74 -7.21 20.10
N ARG A 238 1.57 -7.63 21.05
CA ARG A 238 2.91 -7.10 21.24
C ARG A 238 3.95 -8.17 20.98
N ILE A 239 4.92 -7.85 20.13
CA ILE A 239 6.06 -8.70 19.82
C ILE A 239 7.30 -8.01 20.39
N SER A 240 7.99 -8.69 21.29
CA SER A 240 9.27 -8.23 21.83
C SER A 240 10.39 -8.69 20.92
N LEU A 241 11.20 -7.73 20.48
CA LEU A 241 12.29 -7.94 19.55
C LEU A 241 13.64 -7.69 20.22
N GLY A 242 14.68 -8.31 19.71
CA GLY A 242 16.05 -8.11 20.17
C GLY A 242 17.04 -8.04 19.02
N LEU A 243 17.97 -7.10 19.11
CA LEU A 243 19.08 -6.93 18.17
C LEU A 243 20.37 -7.48 18.76
N LYS A 244 20.61 -7.28 20.08
CA LYS A 244 21.83 -7.72 20.76
C LYS A 244 22.07 -9.23 20.67
N GLN A 245 21.00 -10.04 20.59
CA GLN A 245 21.07 -11.48 20.51
C GLN A 245 21.59 -12.00 19.16
N LEU A 246 21.67 -11.15 18.15
CA LEU A 246 22.31 -11.45 16.87
C LEU A 246 23.82 -11.22 16.90
N LEU A 247 24.29 -10.43 17.87
CA LEU A 247 25.70 -10.18 18.07
C LEU A 247 26.28 -11.17 19.07
N PRO A 248 27.52 -11.61 18.89
CA PRO A 248 28.17 -12.47 19.86
C PRO A 248 28.22 -11.79 21.23
N TYR A 249 28.07 -12.58 22.29
CA TYR A 249 28.13 -12.05 23.65
C TYR A 249 29.57 -11.59 23.97
N PRO A 250 29.77 -10.31 24.29
CA PRO A 250 31.13 -9.72 24.40
C PRO A 250 32.02 -10.40 25.43
N TRP A 251 31.43 -11.00 26.48
CA TRP A 251 32.17 -11.63 27.56
C TRP A 251 32.71 -13.04 27.25
N THR A 252 32.28 -13.66 26.14
CA THR A 252 32.65 -15.04 25.81
C THR A 252 34.17 -15.17 25.59
N ASP A 253 34.81 -14.20 24.93
CA ASP A 253 36.24 -14.24 24.61
C ASP A 253 37.09 -13.24 25.39
N ILE A 254 36.55 -12.68 26.47
CA ILE A 254 37.20 -11.58 27.20
C ILE A 254 38.54 -12.00 27.82
N GLY A 255 38.63 -13.24 28.33
CA GLY A 255 39.86 -13.76 28.88
C GLY A 255 40.99 -13.94 27.87
N LYS A 256 40.65 -14.13 26.56
CA LYS A 256 41.63 -14.22 25.48
C LYS A 256 42.05 -12.84 25.01
N LYS A 257 41.12 -11.89 24.93
CA LYS A 257 41.35 -10.52 24.46
C LYS A 257 42.12 -9.70 25.51
N TYR A 258 41.75 -9.87 26.79
CA TYR A 258 42.33 -9.10 27.91
C TYR A 258 42.82 -10.06 28.98
N PRO A 259 43.99 -10.68 28.76
CA PRO A 259 44.62 -11.56 29.79
C PRO A 259 45.01 -10.75 31.03
N VAL A 260 45.06 -11.39 32.17
CA VAL A 260 45.46 -10.78 33.43
C VAL A 260 46.89 -10.21 33.31
N GLY A 261 47.03 -8.94 33.66
CA GLY A 261 48.30 -8.18 33.52
C GLY A 261 48.43 -7.37 32.21
N ALA A 262 47.48 -7.48 31.30
CA ALA A 262 47.48 -6.65 30.08
C ALA A 262 47.16 -5.20 30.40
N ARG A 263 47.87 -4.27 29.72
CA ARG A 263 47.54 -2.84 29.75
C ARG A 263 46.50 -2.56 28.68
N VAL A 264 45.38 -1.96 29.09
CA VAL A 264 44.22 -1.68 28.23
C VAL A 264 43.89 -0.20 28.27
N HIS A 265 43.32 0.30 27.16
CA HIS A 265 42.76 1.65 27.09
C HIS A 265 41.26 1.55 27.01
N GLY A 266 40.55 2.37 27.77
CA GLY A 266 39.09 2.41 27.79
C GLY A 266 38.60 3.83 28.05
N LYS A 267 37.32 4.06 27.79
CA LYS A 267 36.62 5.31 27.99
C LYS A 267 35.91 5.29 29.34
N VAL A 268 36.06 6.31 30.16
CA VAL A 268 35.29 6.46 31.41
C VAL A 268 33.86 6.74 31.08
N VAL A 269 32.92 5.84 31.46
CA VAL A 269 31.52 5.94 31.20
C VAL A 269 30.76 6.50 32.40
N SER A 270 31.13 6.07 33.60
CA SER A 270 30.45 6.48 34.83
C SER A 270 31.43 6.59 35.98
N ILE A 271 31.20 7.57 36.87
CA ILE A 271 32.00 7.77 38.07
C ILE A 271 31.06 7.62 39.28
N THR A 272 31.43 6.73 40.19
CA THR A 272 30.72 6.49 41.47
C THR A 272 31.62 6.88 42.65
N ASN A 273 31.09 6.89 43.86
CA ASN A 273 31.87 7.24 45.07
C ASN A 273 33.03 6.26 45.37
N TYR A 274 32.92 5.01 44.89
CA TYR A 274 33.88 3.91 45.15
C TYR A 274 34.82 3.61 43.97
N GLY A 275 34.59 4.25 42.79
CA GLY A 275 35.42 4.00 41.64
C GLY A 275 34.87 4.55 40.34
N ALA A 276 35.54 4.28 39.24
CA ALA A 276 35.13 4.64 37.89
C ALA A 276 34.91 3.41 37.03
N PHE A 277 33.81 3.42 36.26
CA PHE A 277 33.54 2.40 35.26
C PHE A 277 34.19 2.84 33.93
N ILE A 278 34.98 1.94 33.38
CA ILE A 278 35.70 2.15 32.14
C ILE A 278 35.21 1.15 31.12
N GLU A 279 34.67 1.63 30.01
CA GLU A 279 34.26 0.80 28.87
C GLU A 279 35.50 0.46 28.04
N LEU A 280 35.82 -0.82 27.92
CA LEU A 280 36.89 -1.34 27.08
C LEU A 280 36.41 -1.58 25.66
N GLU A 281 35.27 -2.21 25.53
CA GLU A 281 34.52 -2.44 24.31
C GLU A 281 33.01 -2.27 24.61
N ARG A 282 32.19 -2.10 23.57
CA ARG A 282 30.74 -2.02 23.76
C ARG A 282 30.21 -3.26 24.51
N GLY A 283 29.66 -3.04 25.72
CA GLY A 283 29.15 -4.12 26.58
C GLY A 283 30.18 -4.76 27.53
N VAL A 284 31.39 -4.25 27.54
CA VAL A 284 32.44 -4.69 28.48
C VAL A 284 32.90 -3.50 29.28
N GLU A 285 32.46 -3.44 30.53
CA GLU A 285 32.86 -2.40 31.48
C GLU A 285 33.72 -2.99 32.59
N GLY A 286 34.85 -2.35 32.88
CA GLY A 286 35.71 -2.67 34.01
C GLY A 286 35.58 -1.61 35.11
N LEU A 287 35.61 -2.02 36.36
CA LEU A 287 35.66 -1.11 37.51
C LEU A 287 37.11 -0.84 37.93
N VAL A 288 37.50 0.40 37.97
CA VAL A 288 38.71 0.86 38.65
C VAL A 288 38.31 1.39 40.01
N HIS A 289 38.68 0.67 41.06
CA HIS A 289 38.39 1.08 42.42
C HIS A 289 39.24 2.30 42.83
N ILE A 290 38.73 3.10 43.75
CA ILE A 290 39.37 4.36 44.17
C ILE A 290 40.77 4.14 44.74
N SER A 291 40.99 2.99 45.40
CA SER A 291 42.31 2.62 45.95
C SER A 291 43.39 2.39 44.90
N GLU A 292 42.98 2.03 43.67
CA GLU A 292 43.87 1.69 42.58
C GLU A 292 44.10 2.86 41.59
N MET A 293 43.47 4.01 41.84
CA MET A 293 43.58 5.18 40.98
C MET A 293 44.90 5.98 41.13
N SER A 294 45.51 5.89 42.31
CA SER A 294 46.79 6.63 42.54
C SER A 294 47.69 5.91 43.56
N TRP A 295 48.96 5.84 43.25
CA TRP A 295 50.00 5.30 44.13
C TRP A 295 50.47 6.30 45.22
N THR A 296 50.30 7.58 44.93
CA THR A 296 50.96 8.65 45.71
C THR A 296 49.95 9.48 46.53
N ARG A 297 48.68 9.48 46.18
CA ARG A 297 47.67 10.33 46.84
C ARG A 297 46.46 9.50 47.23
N ASN A 298 45.99 9.73 48.45
CA ASN A 298 44.74 9.19 48.90
C ASN A 298 43.57 10.01 48.27
N ILE A 299 42.99 9.47 47.21
CA ILE A 299 41.89 10.09 46.47
C ILE A 299 40.58 9.82 47.25
N ARG A 300 39.87 10.85 47.65
CA ARG A 300 38.59 10.70 48.35
C ARG A 300 37.40 10.62 47.42
N HIS A 301 37.52 11.02 46.19
CA HIS A 301 36.49 10.93 45.14
C HIS A 301 37.12 10.81 43.76
N PRO A 302 36.66 9.90 42.90
CA PRO A 302 37.23 9.61 41.57
C PRO A 302 37.18 10.76 40.58
N SER A 303 36.41 11.83 40.82
CA SER A 303 36.35 13.03 39.96
C SER A 303 37.50 14.02 40.17
N LYS A 304 38.36 13.85 41.18
CA LYS A 304 39.53 14.65 41.43
C LYS A 304 40.77 14.02 40.79
#